data_ab4d64e471b464c622cd1ab3d8aec72d
#
_entry.id   ab4d64e471b464c622cd1ab3d8aec72d
#
_cell.length_a   1.000
_cell.length_b   1.000
_cell.length_c   1.000
_cell.angle_alpha   90.00
_cell.angle_beta   90.00
_cell.angle_gamma   90.00
#
_symmetry.space_group_name_H-M   'P 1'
#
loop_
_entity.id
_entity.type
_entity.pdbx_description
1 polymer ?
#
loop_
_entity_poly.entity_id
_entity_poly.type
_entity_poly.pdbx_seq_one_letter_code
_entity_poly.pdbx_strand_id
1 'polypeptide(L)'
;AELRPEELARTVSFVTTEKVRIPNLKCRDVVALGRAPYTNWVGRLQPQDREIVAKSLALLDMSAYAERTMDQMSDGECQRIMIARALAQDTPIILLDEPTSFLDLPNRYELGILLQKLAHKQNKCILFSTHELDIALTLCDSIALIDHPHLHYLPTRQMINSGHIERLFRNETITFDPKELRIRIR
;
A
#
# COMPACT_ATOMS: atom_id res chain seq x y z
N ALA A 1 6.76 -3.46 -25.31
CA ALA A 1 7.99 -4.16 -24.89
C ALA A 1 7.64 -4.99 -23.68
N GLU A 2 7.94 -6.27 -23.70
CA GLU A 2 7.76 -7.17 -22.54
C GLU A 2 9.02 -7.00 -21.66
N LEU A 3 8.80 -6.66 -20.38
CA LEU A 3 9.88 -6.64 -19.39
C LEU A 3 10.24 -8.08 -19.02
N ARG A 4 11.51 -8.37 -18.88
CA ARG A 4 11.96 -9.65 -18.31
C ARG A 4 11.52 -9.74 -16.82
N PRO A 5 11.27 -10.94 -16.29
CA PRO A 5 10.83 -11.09 -14.89
C PRO A 5 11.73 -10.37 -13.87
N GLU A 6 13.03 -10.40 -14.08
CA GLU A 6 14.03 -9.73 -13.23
C GLU A 6 13.94 -8.19 -13.30
N GLU A 7 13.67 -7.64 -14.47
CA GLU A 7 13.48 -6.21 -14.67
C GLU A 7 12.15 -5.75 -14.04
N LEU A 8 11.09 -6.54 -14.21
CA LEU A 8 9.80 -6.30 -13.56
C LEU A 8 9.95 -6.30 -12.03
N ALA A 9 10.64 -7.30 -11.47
CA ALA A 9 10.87 -7.41 -10.03
C ALA A 9 11.70 -6.25 -9.45
N ARG A 10 12.47 -5.53 -10.26
CA ARG A 10 13.20 -4.31 -9.87
C ARG A 10 12.43 -3.02 -10.16
N THR A 11 11.30 -3.12 -10.86
CA THR A 11 10.48 -1.96 -11.25
C THR A 11 9.23 -1.83 -10.38
N VAL A 12 8.58 -2.95 -10.07
CA VAL A 12 7.32 -2.97 -9.35
C VAL A 12 7.37 -3.95 -8.20
N SER A 13 6.95 -3.51 -7.02
CA SER A 13 6.60 -4.40 -5.90
C SER A 13 5.09 -4.45 -5.72
N PHE A 14 4.60 -5.58 -5.21
CA PHE A 14 3.18 -5.83 -5.05
C PHE A 14 2.85 -6.43 -3.68
N VAL A 15 1.78 -5.94 -3.07
CA VAL A 15 1.18 -6.49 -1.84
C VAL A 15 -0.28 -6.80 -2.12
N THR A 16 -0.64 -8.07 -1.95
CA THR A 16 -2.01 -8.55 -2.13
C THR A 16 -2.86 -8.28 -0.90
N THR A 17 -4.19 -8.29 -1.06
CA THR A 17 -5.15 -8.27 0.04
C THR A 17 -5.13 -9.56 0.87
N GLU A 18 -4.59 -10.66 0.32
CA GLU A 18 -4.56 -11.95 0.99
C GLU A 18 -3.72 -11.89 2.28
N LYS A 19 -4.27 -12.48 3.34
CA LYS A 19 -3.57 -12.61 4.63
C LYS A 19 -2.43 -13.62 4.51
N VAL A 20 -1.23 -13.10 4.33
CA VAL A 20 -0.02 -13.93 4.26
C VAL A 20 0.49 -14.18 5.68
N ARG A 21 0.32 -15.41 6.17
CA ARG A 21 0.92 -15.89 7.42
C ARG A 21 1.87 -17.04 7.09
N ILE A 22 3.15 -16.81 7.31
CA ILE A 22 4.17 -17.84 7.09
C ILE A 22 4.59 -18.37 8.46
N PRO A 23 4.16 -19.59 8.84
CA PRO A 23 4.49 -20.14 10.15
C PRO A 23 6.00 -20.25 10.36
N ASN A 24 6.44 -20.00 11.60
CA ASN A 24 7.85 -20.13 12.02
C ASN A 24 8.84 -19.23 11.28
N LEU A 25 8.40 -18.31 10.40
CA LEU A 25 9.28 -17.35 9.75
C LEU A 25 9.27 -16.03 10.50
N LYS A 26 10.45 -15.52 10.87
CA LYS A 26 10.59 -14.24 11.57
C LYS A 26 10.22 -13.08 10.67
N CYS A 27 9.67 -12.02 11.24
CA CYS A 27 9.27 -10.82 10.50
C CYS A 27 10.43 -10.23 9.67
N ARG A 28 11.66 -10.18 10.23
CA ARG A 28 12.84 -9.72 9.49
C ARG A 28 13.14 -10.59 8.25
N ASP A 29 12.91 -11.91 8.35
CA ASP A 29 13.20 -12.85 7.26
C ASP A 29 12.15 -12.72 6.16
N VAL A 30 10.88 -12.47 6.53
CA VAL A 30 9.81 -12.11 5.57
C VAL A 30 10.16 -10.83 4.82
N VAL A 31 10.60 -9.78 5.52
CA VAL A 31 11.02 -8.53 4.88
C VAL A 31 12.24 -8.75 3.99
N ALA A 32 13.17 -9.62 4.40
CA ALA A 32 14.35 -9.97 3.62
C ALA A 32 14.03 -10.65 2.28
N LEU A 33 12.88 -11.34 2.16
CA LEU A 33 12.41 -11.87 0.86
C LEU A 33 12.24 -10.77 -0.20
N GLY A 34 11.97 -9.53 0.21
CA GLY A 34 11.95 -8.39 -0.70
C GLY A 34 13.29 -8.16 -1.42
N ARG A 35 14.40 -8.63 -0.85
CA ARG A 35 15.72 -8.52 -1.48
C ARG A 35 16.03 -9.60 -2.50
N ALA A 36 15.12 -10.58 -2.72
CA ALA A 36 15.34 -11.67 -3.67
C ALA A 36 15.82 -11.21 -5.07
N PRO A 37 15.32 -10.12 -5.69
CA PRO A 37 15.79 -9.66 -7.00
C PRO A 37 17.26 -9.18 -7.03
N TYR A 38 17.89 -9.02 -5.87
CA TYR A 38 19.25 -8.48 -5.70
C TYR A 38 20.23 -9.51 -5.12
N THR A 39 19.73 -10.68 -4.71
CA THR A 39 20.56 -11.76 -4.17
C THR A 39 21.12 -12.64 -5.31
N ASN A 40 22.17 -13.39 -5.00
CA ASN A 40 22.67 -14.42 -5.90
C ASN A 40 21.74 -15.66 -5.90
N TRP A 41 22.07 -16.65 -6.73
CA TRP A 41 21.30 -17.91 -6.86
C TRP A 41 21.15 -18.71 -5.55
N VAL A 42 22.02 -18.48 -4.55
CA VAL A 42 21.93 -19.09 -3.20
C VAL A 42 21.02 -18.28 -2.29
N GLY A 43 20.56 -17.08 -2.69
CA GLY A 43 19.74 -16.21 -1.86
C GLY A 43 20.51 -15.51 -0.72
N ARG A 44 21.83 -15.39 -0.80
CA ARG A 44 22.65 -14.81 0.26
C ARG A 44 22.51 -13.29 0.32
N LEU A 45 22.03 -12.79 1.47
CA LEU A 45 21.95 -11.35 1.76
C LEU A 45 23.34 -10.76 2.01
N GLN A 46 23.62 -9.64 1.35
CA GLN A 46 24.79 -8.81 1.60
C GLN A 46 24.57 -7.92 2.84
N PRO A 47 25.62 -7.34 3.44
CA PRO A 47 25.46 -6.38 4.55
C PRO A 47 24.50 -5.24 4.22
N GLN A 48 24.57 -4.66 3.03
CA GLN A 48 23.68 -3.61 2.54
C GLN A 48 22.21 -4.05 2.51
N ASP A 49 21.91 -5.31 2.15
CA ASP A 49 20.55 -5.82 2.14
C ASP A 49 19.97 -5.85 3.56
N ARG A 50 20.78 -6.21 4.56
CA ARG A 50 20.37 -6.21 5.97
C ARG A 50 20.04 -4.82 6.48
N GLU A 51 20.79 -3.80 6.06
CA GLU A 51 20.51 -2.40 6.37
C GLU A 51 19.19 -1.94 5.75
N ILE A 52 18.91 -2.31 4.48
CA ILE A 52 17.66 -2.01 3.81
C ILE A 52 16.48 -2.68 4.54
N VAL A 53 16.62 -3.94 4.94
CA VAL A 53 15.62 -4.67 5.72
C VAL A 53 15.34 -3.96 7.05
N ALA A 54 16.38 -3.61 7.81
CA ALA A 54 16.24 -2.91 9.08
C ALA A 54 15.56 -1.53 8.91
N LYS A 55 15.96 -0.78 7.89
CA LYS A 55 15.35 0.51 7.54
C LYS A 55 13.87 0.36 7.14
N SER A 56 13.53 -0.66 6.37
CA SER A 56 12.15 -0.92 5.95
C SER A 56 11.26 -1.26 7.15
N LEU A 57 11.75 -2.05 8.10
CA LEU A 57 11.05 -2.32 9.35
C LEU A 57 10.85 -1.05 10.19
N ALA A 58 11.89 -0.23 10.30
CA ALA A 58 11.83 1.03 11.06
C ALA A 58 10.83 2.03 10.47
N LEU A 59 10.71 2.12 9.15
CA LEU A 59 9.76 3.00 8.46
C LEU A 59 8.29 2.65 8.76
N LEU A 60 8.01 1.40 9.12
CA LEU A 60 6.67 0.89 9.47
C LEU A 60 6.47 0.76 11.00
N ASP A 61 7.41 1.24 11.82
CA ASP A 61 7.42 1.06 13.29
C ASP A 61 7.43 -0.40 13.74
N MET A 62 8.01 -1.29 12.91
CA MET A 62 8.05 -2.73 13.12
C MET A 62 9.39 -3.27 13.61
N SER A 63 10.35 -2.41 13.98
CA SER A 63 11.70 -2.83 14.42
C SER A 63 11.67 -3.75 15.64
N ALA A 64 10.80 -3.48 16.62
CA ALA A 64 10.65 -4.30 17.83
C ALA A 64 10.11 -5.72 17.55
N TYR A 65 9.50 -5.93 16.40
CA TYR A 65 8.89 -7.19 15.99
C TYR A 65 9.79 -8.04 15.07
N ALA A 66 10.98 -7.55 14.75
CA ALA A 66 11.89 -8.20 13.80
C ALA A 66 12.15 -9.68 14.11
N GLU A 67 12.27 -10.03 15.38
CA GLU A 67 12.56 -11.40 15.84
C GLU A 67 11.29 -12.24 16.10
N ARG A 68 10.09 -11.65 16.09
CA ARG A 68 8.83 -12.39 16.25
C ARG A 68 8.50 -13.12 14.97
N THR A 69 7.75 -14.21 15.09
CA THR A 69 7.24 -14.97 13.95
C THR A 69 5.89 -14.41 13.48
N MET A 70 5.58 -14.57 12.20
CA MET A 70 4.35 -14.01 11.58
C MET A 70 3.06 -14.56 12.20
N ASP A 71 3.09 -15.77 12.73
CA ASP A 71 1.95 -16.39 13.41
C ASP A 71 1.61 -15.75 14.78
N GLN A 72 2.54 -14.99 15.35
CA GLN A 72 2.37 -14.26 16.61
C GLN A 72 1.89 -12.81 16.40
N MET A 73 1.61 -12.44 15.17
CA MET A 73 1.26 -11.06 14.80
C MET A 73 -0.24 -10.90 14.56
N SER A 74 -0.78 -9.73 14.88
CA SER A 74 -2.11 -9.33 14.47
C SER A 74 -2.18 -9.13 12.94
N ASP A 75 -3.38 -9.09 12.36
CA ASP A 75 -3.55 -8.89 10.93
C ASP A 75 -2.96 -7.54 10.46
N GLY A 76 -3.15 -6.47 11.25
CA GLY A 76 -2.57 -5.16 10.94
C GLY A 76 -1.04 -5.14 11.02
N GLU A 77 -0.44 -5.83 12.00
CA GLU A 77 1.02 -5.98 12.08
C GLU A 77 1.55 -6.81 10.90
N CYS A 78 0.87 -7.91 10.54
CA CYS A 78 1.21 -8.68 9.33
C CYS A 78 1.18 -7.81 8.07
N GLN A 79 0.16 -6.97 7.91
CA GLN A 79 0.04 -6.04 6.78
C GLN A 79 1.23 -5.06 6.73
N ARG A 80 1.62 -4.48 7.89
CA ARG A 80 2.80 -3.62 7.98
C ARG A 80 4.09 -4.36 7.59
N ILE A 81 4.26 -5.62 8.00
CA ILE A 81 5.41 -6.45 7.59
C ILE A 81 5.42 -6.71 6.08
N MET A 82 4.25 -6.99 5.47
CA MET A 82 4.17 -7.19 4.01
C MET A 82 4.49 -5.90 3.24
N ILE A 83 4.07 -4.73 3.74
CA ILE A 83 4.47 -3.44 3.17
C ILE A 83 5.97 -3.20 3.38
N ALA A 84 6.54 -3.53 4.55
CA ALA A 84 7.98 -3.46 4.78
C ALA A 84 8.77 -4.34 3.79
N ARG A 85 8.27 -5.54 3.46
CA ARG A 85 8.84 -6.41 2.42
C ARG A 85 8.84 -5.73 1.05
N ALA A 86 7.72 -5.09 0.67
CA ALA A 86 7.62 -4.36 -0.59
C ALA A 86 8.57 -3.15 -0.63
N LEU A 87 8.74 -2.43 0.50
CA LEU A 87 9.73 -1.35 0.62
C LEU A 87 11.16 -1.87 0.51
N ALA A 88 11.46 -3.03 1.13
CA ALA A 88 12.78 -3.65 1.04
C ALA A 88 13.14 -4.09 -0.38
N GLN A 89 12.16 -4.37 -1.23
CA GLN A 89 12.37 -4.64 -2.65
C GLN A 89 12.92 -3.42 -3.42
N ASP A 90 12.78 -2.21 -2.85
CA ASP A 90 13.34 -0.95 -3.33
C ASP A 90 13.03 -0.63 -4.79
N THR A 91 11.78 -0.82 -5.17
CA THR A 91 11.26 -0.50 -6.50
C THR A 91 10.77 0.94 -6.59
N PRO A 92 10.77 1.57 -7.76
CA PRO A 92 10.17 2.89 -7.97
C PRO A 92 8.64 2.88 -7.87
N ILE A 93 7.98 1.74 -8.13
CA ILE A 93 6.53 1.59 -8.10
C ILE A 93 6.14 0.54 -7.05
N ILE A 94 5.16 0.88 -6.20
CA ILE A 94 4.59 -0.02 -5.22
C ILE A 94 3.08 -0.10 -5.47
N LEU A 95 2.58 -1.31 -5.72
CA LEU A 95 1.17 -1.59 -5.87
C LEU A 95 0.66 -2.28 -4.60
N LEU A 96 -0.45 -1.79 -4.04
CA LEU A 96 -1.07 -2.35 -2.84
C LEU A 96 -2.55 -2.61 -3.14
N ASP A 97 -2.97 -3.83 -2.87
CA ASP A 97 -4.37 -4.20 -3.03
C ASP A 97 -5.07 -4.13 -1.67
N GLU A 98 -6.00 -3.16 -1.54
CA GLU A 98 -6.76 -2.86 -0.33
C GLU A 98 -5.94 -2.87 0.98
N PRO A 99 -4.86 -2.08 1.10
CA PRO A 99 -3.92 -2.18 2.21
C PRO A 99 -4.52 -1.84 3.59
N THR A 100 -5.70 -1.23 3.62
CA THR A 100 -6.39 -0.78 4.84
C THR A 100 -7.51 -1.72 5.29
N SER A 101 -7.88 -2.73 4.50
CA SER A 101 -9.09 -3.54 4.69
C SER A 101 -9.18 -4.29 6.04
N PHE A 102 -8.05 -4.61 6.67
CA PHE A 102 -8.01 -5.35 7.95
C PHE A 102 -7.68 -4.46 9.17
N LEU A 103 -7.69 -3.14 8.96
CA LEU A 103 -7.33 -2.19 9.99
C LEU A 103 -8.58 -1.53 10.59
N ASP A 104 -8.52 -1.17 11.85
CA ASP A 104 -9.49 -0.27 12.47
C ASP A 104 -9.28 1.17 11.97
N LEU A 105 -10.25 2.03 12.20
CA LEU A 105 -10.29 3.39 11.66
C LEU A 105 -9.00 4.20 11.94
N PRO A 106 -8.46 4.27 13.18
CA PRO A 106 -7.20 4.98 13.45
C PRO A 106 -6.03 4.44 12.63
N ASN A 107 -5.86 3.11 12.61
CA ASN A 107 -4.75 2.46 11.91
C ASN A 107 -4.83 2.63 10.38
N ARG A 108 -6.05 2.74 9.78
CA ARG A 108 -6.23 3.06 8.36
C ARG A 108 -5.65 4.41 8.00
N TYR A 109 -5.97 5.45 8.78
CA TYR A 109 -5.44 6.79 8.57
C TYR A 109 -3.93 6.86 8.80
N GLU A 110 -3.43 6.21 9.85
CA GLU A 110 -1.98 6.13 10.11
C GLU A 110 -1.23 5.50 8.94
N LEU A 111 -1.75 4.37 8.42
CA LEU A 111 -1.16 3.73 7.24
C LEU A 111 -1.23 4.63 6.01
N GLY A 112 -2.38 5.26 5.74
CA GLY A 112 -2.53 6.18 4.62
C GLY A 112 -1.56 7.36 4.67
N ILE A 113 -1.42 8.00 5.85
CA ILE A 113 -0.45 9.07 6.09
C ILE A 113 0.99 8.58 5.89
N LEU A 114 1.29 7.36 6.32
CA LEU A 114 2.60 6.75 6.13
C LEU A 114 2.88 6.53 4.64
N LEU A 115 1.95 5.96 3.88
CA LEU A 115 2.08 5.76 2.43
C LEU A 115 2.30 7.09 1.69
N GLN A 116 1.54 8.13 2.04
CA GLN A 116 1.73 9.48 1.50
C GLN A 116 3.14 10.03 1.80
N LYS A 117 3.61 9.89 3.05
CA LYS A 117 4.97 10.31 3.42
C LYS A 117 6.04 9.54 2.65
N LEU A 118 5.86 8.25 2.44
CA LEU A 118 6.79 7.42 1.67
C LEU A 118 6.83 7.85 0.19
N ALA A 119 5.67 8.10 -0.41
CA ALA A 119 5.59 8.58 -1.79
C ALA A 119 6.37 9.89 -1.97
N HIS A 120 6.10 10.89 -1.11
CA HIS A 120 6.69 12.22 -1.24
C HIS A 120 8.16 12.27 -0.83
N LYS A 121 8.54 11.59 0.28
CA LYS A 121 9.93 11.67 0.79
C LYS A 121 10.92 10.77 0.08
N GLN A 122 10.45 9.66 -0.49
CA GLN A 122 11.30 8.67 -1.16
C GLN A 122 11.13 8.66 -2.67
N ASN A 123 10.34 9.59 -3.22
CA ASN A 123 10.06 9.73 -4.65
C ASN A 123 9.59 8.42 -5.29
N LYS A 124 8.68 7.72 -4.59
CA LYS A 124 8.08 6.47 -5.07
C LYS A 124 6.66 6.71 -5.57
N CYS A 125 6.28 6.02 -6.62
CA CYS A 125 4.90 5.93 -7.06
C CYS A 125 4.20 4.84 -6.24
N ILE A 126 3.24 5.22 -5.38
CA ILE A 126 2.42 4.29 -4.62
C ILE A 126 1.00 4.33 -5.17
N LEU A 127 0.56 3.20 -5.73
CA LEU A 127 -0.81 3.01 -6.19
C LEU A 127 -1.49 1.95 -5.33
N PHE A 128 -2.64 2.26 -4.78
CA PHE A 128 -3.41 1.28 -4.02
C PHE A 128 -4.90 1.29 -4.41
N SER A 129 -5.50 0.11 -4.40
CA SER A 129 -6.96 -0.03 -4.51
C SER A 129 -7.60 0.25 -3.16
N THR A 130 -8.77 0.87 -3.14
CA THR A 130 -9.56 1.05 -1.93
C THR A 130 -11.02 1.29 -2.26
N HIS A 131 -11.91 0.87 -1.39
CA HIS A 131 -13.33 1.23 -1.37
C HIS A 131 -13.62 2.33 -0.34
N GLU A 132 -12.60 2.82 0.36
CA GLU A 132 -12.69 3.86 1.39
C GLU A 132 -12.52 5.25 0.77
N LEU A 133 -13.65 5.86 0.43
CA LEU A 133 -13.68 7.14 -0.28
C LEU A 133 -13.00 8.28 0.51
N ASP A 134 -13.16 8.30 1.83
CA ASP A 134 -12.58 9.29 2.72
C ASP A 134 -11.04 9.24 2.75
N ILE A 135 -10.46 8.05 2.77
CA ILE A 135 -9.01 7.86 2.65
C ILE A 135 -8.50 8.38 1.30
N ALA A 136 -9.17 7.97 0.20
CA ALA A 136 -8.78 8.40 -1.15
C ALA A 136 -8.85 9.93 -1.30
N LEU A 137 -9.92 10.57 -0.83
CA LEU A 137 -10.13 12.02 -0.95
C LEU A 137 -9.22 12.85 -0.06
N THR A 138 -8.79 12.30 1.08
CA THR A 138 -8.00 13.05 2.07
C THR A 138 -6.50 12.90 1.88
N LEU A 139 -6.04 11.72 1.46
CA LEU A 139 -4.62 11.37 1.50
C LEU A 139 -3.98 11.15 0.13
N CYS A 140 -4.75 10.95 -0.94
CA CYS A 140 -4.19 10.70 -2.27
C CYS A 140 -4.00 11.99 -3.07
N ASP A 141 -2.89 12.06 -3.83
CA ASP A 141 -2.62 13.18 -4.73
C ASP A 141 -3.53 13.12 -5.97
N SER A 142 -3.83 11.91 -6.44
CA SER A 142 -4.68 11.65 -7.61
C SER A 142 -5.54 10.41 -7.38
N ILE A 143 -6.67 10.36 -8.04
CA ILE A 143 -7.64 9.26 -7.95
C ILE A 143 -7.93 8.71 -9.35
N ALA A 144 -7.88 7.39 -9.48
CA ALA A 144 -8.38 6.64 -10.62
C ALA A 144 -9.75 6.04 -10.22
N LEU A 145 -10.85 6.66 -10.63
CA LEU A 145 -12.20 6.21 -10.35
C LEU A 145 -12.67 5.26 -11.44
N ILE A 146 -13.02 4.04 -11.05
CA ILE A 146 -13.58 3.01 -11.96
C ILE A 146 -15.10 3.14 -11.95
N ASP A 147 -15.67 3.58 -13.07
CA ASP A 147 -17.11 3.67 -13.34
C ASP A 147 -17.38 2.95 -14.65
N HIS A 148 -17.50 1.60 -14.56
CA HIS A 148 -17.55 0.74 -15.76
C HIS A 148 -18.57 1.23 -16.80
N PRO A 149 -18.19 1.33 -18.10
CA PRO A 149 -16.91 0.93 -18.70
C PRO A 149 -15.80 2.00 -18.67
N HIS A 150 -16.00 3.09 -17.94
CA HIS A 150 -15.09 4.25 -17.91
C HIS A 150 -14.10 4.20 -16.76
N LEU A 151 -12.92 4.76 -16.99
CA LEU A 151 -11.90 5.05 -15.99
C LEU A 151 -11.63 6.56 -16.02
N HIS A 152 -11.82 7.23 -14.88
CA HIS A 152 -11.55 8.65 -14.73
C HIS A 152 -10.31 8.84 -13.86
N TYR A 153 -9.22 9.34 -14.42
CA TYR A 153 -7.99 9.64 -13.67
C TYR A 153 -7.78 11.15 -13.58
N LEU A 154 -7.81 11.68 -12.38
CA LEU A 154 -7.69 13.12 -12.10
C LEU A 154 -6.93 13.38 -10.79
N PRO A 155 -6.25 14.53 -10.65
CA PRO A 155 -5.84 15.05 -9.36
C PRO A 155 -7.02 15.12 -8.40
N THR A 156 -6.82 14.81 -7.12
CA THR A 156 -7.90 14.64 -6.13
C THR A 156 -8.85 15.84 -6.09
N ARG A 157 -8.33 17.08 -6.08
CA ARG A 157 -9.16 18.29 -6.13
C ARG A 157 -10.05 18.38 -7.37
N GLN A 158 -9.54 17.98 -8.53
CA GLN A 158 -10.32 17.97 -9.76
C GLN A 158 -11.35 16.85 -9.75
N MET A 159 -11.01 15.68 -9.20
CA MET A 159 -11.93 14.56 -9.04
C MET A 159 -13.14 14.95 -8.18
N ILE A 160 -12.92 15.62 -7.04
CA ILE A 160 -13.98 16.10 -6.15
C ILE A 160 -14.95 17.03 -6.90
N ASN A 161 -14.45 17.94 -7.73
CA ASN A 161 -15.24 18.94 -8.43
C ASN A 161 -15.80 18.46 -9.77
N SER A 162 -15.42 17.29 -10.24
CA SER A 162 -15.80 16.78 -11.58
C SER A 162 -17.24 16.28 -11.68
N GLY A 163 -17.88 16.00 -10.53
CA GLY A 163 -19.19 15.35 -10.46
C GLY A 163 -19.16 13.82 -10.73
N HIS A 164 -17.98 13.23 -11.01
CA HIS A 164 -17.90 11.78 -11.26
C HIS A 164 -18.24 10.97 -10.01
N ILE A 165 -17.71 11.37 -8.84
CA ILE A 165 -18.02 10.71 -7.57
C ILE A 165 -19.51 10.89 -7.24
N GLU A 166 -20.05 12.12 -7.37
CA GLU A 166 -21.47 12.37 -7.12
C GLU A 166 -22.36 11.46 -7.99
N ARG A 167 -22.04 11.33 -9.28
CA ARG A 167 -22.80 10.47 -10.20
C ARG A 167 -22.77 9.00 -9.77
N LEU A 168 -21.59 8.48 -9.35
CA LEU A 168 -21.41 7.10 -8.94
C LEU A 168 -22.22 6.76 -7.67
N PHE A 169 -22.30 7.69 -6.71
CA PHE A 169 -23.01 7.51 -5.45
C PHE A 169 -24.43 8.06 -5.44
N ARG A 170 -24.90 8.63 -6.56
CA ARG A 170 -26.26 9.22 -6.62
C ARG A 170 -27.30 8.15 -6.85
N ASN A 171 -28.12 7.93 -5.81
CA ASN A 171 -29.34 7.10 -5.90
C ASN A 171 -30.46 7.72 -5.07
N GLU A 172 -31.59 7.00 -4.88
CA GLU A 172 -32.76 7.50 -4.16
C GLU A 172 -32.48 7.78 -2.68
N THR A 173 -31.51 7.07 -2.08
CA THR A 173 -31.22 7.07 -0.64
C THR A 173 -29.98 7.85 -0.25
N ILE A 174 -28.99 7.93 -1.14
CA ILE A 174 -27.70 8.55 -0.81
C ILE A 174 -27.23 9.52 -1.88
N THR A 175 -26.37 10.46 -1.47
CA THR A 175 -25.65 11.37 -2.36
C THR A 175 -24.30 11.70 -1.78
N PHE A 176 -23.31 12.03 -2.63
CA PHE A 176 -22.01 12.55 -2.21
C PHE A 176 -22.08 14.07 -2.02
N ASP A 177 -21.59 14.58 -0.89
CA ASP A 177 -21.43 16.00 -0.63
C ASP A 177 -19.96 16.40 -0.86
N PRO A 178 -19.65 17.15 -1.96
CA PRO A 178 -18.27 17.52 -2.29
C PRO A 178 -17.66 18.57 -1.34
N LYS A 179 -18.48 19.29 -0.57
CA LYS A 179 -17.99 20.28 0.41
C LYS A 179 -17.55 19.61 1.70
N GLU A 180 -18.27 18.57 2.12
CA GLU A 180 -17.96 17.84 3.34
C GLU A 180 -17.22 16.54 3.09
N LEU A 181 -16.96 16.20 1.81
CA LEU A 181 -16.22 15.01 1.35
C LEU A 181 -16.81 13.70 1.90
N ARG A 182 -18.13 13.64 2.04
CA ARG A 182 -18.80 12.46 2.62
C ARG A 182 -20.11 12.12 1.89
N ILE A 183 -20.52 10.88 2.09
CA ILE A 183 -21.84 10.41 1.66
C ILE A 183 -22.89 10.89 2.67
N ARG A 184 -23.99 11.43 2.18
CA ARG A 184 -25.17 11.80 2.98
C ARG A 184 -26.35 10.91 2.61
N ILE A 185 -27.17 10.60 3.60
CA ILE A 185 -28.50 10.02 3.43
C ILE A 185 -29.46 11.17 3.11
N ARG A 186 -30.35 10.97 2.15
CA ARG A 186 -31.35 11.95 1.73
C ARG A 186 -32.53 11.94 2.66
#